data_d6a09777b7a6b13f16d6de30d33e74cb
#
_entry.id   d6a09777b7a6b13f16d6de30d33e74cb
#
_cell.length_a   1.000
_cell.length_b   1.000
_cell.length_c   1.000
_cell.angle_alpha   90.00
_cell.angle_beta   90.00
_cell.angle_gamma   90.00
#
_symmetry.space_group_name_H-M   'P 1'
#
loop_
_entity.id
_entity.type
_entity.pdbx_description
1 polymer ?
#
loop_
_entity_poly.entity_id
_entity_poly.type
_entity_poly.pdbx_seq_one_letter_code
_entity_poly.pdbx_strand_id
1 'polypeptide(L)'
;DILENGQINKKINFKNKKVGFSEPTFVIAEIGINHNGDMKIAKELILKAKESGADAVKFQTYITEKRVPKNHEVFDILKKCEISFENQEKLFKYAENNDILSFSTPFDKESALFLNSIDCPVFKIASFDTVNHNLLSCVSDLKRPIILSTGMTNISELNDALKIIGSADLALLHCVSSYPLYNFNAD
;
A
#
# COMPACT_ATOMS: atom_id res chain seq x y z
N ASP A 1 12.31 21.11 9.88
CA ASP A 1 10.91 20.68 9.86
C ASP A 1 10.45 20.49 8.44
N ILE A 2 10.05 19.25 8.07
CA ILE A 2 9.61 18.93 6.71
C ILE A 2 8.32 19.67 6.38
N LEU A 3 7.50 19.97 7.39
CA LEU A 3 6.25 20.71 7.27
C LEU A 3 6.48 22.22 7.04
N GLU A 4 7.60 22.77 7.44
CA GLU A 4 7.94 24.20 7.31
C GLU A 4 8.50 24.57 5.93
N ASN A 5 9.01 23.61 5.17
CA ASN A 5 9.67 23.84 3.88
C ASN A 5 8.75 23.88 2.66
N GLY A 6 7.43 23.99 2.83
CA GLY A 6 6.49 24.32 1.75
C GLY A 6 6.26 23.23 0.69
N GLN A 7 6.66 21.98 0.93
CA GLN A 7 6.46 20.88 -0.02
C GLN A 7 5.11 20.15 0.13
N ILE A 8 4.22 20.60 1.03
CA ILE A 8 2.94 19.95 1.36
C ILE A 8 1.94 19.94 0.19
N ASN A 9 2.15 20.75 -0.85
CA ASN A 9 1.19 20.92 -1.95
C ASN A 9 1.68 20.35 -3.29
N LYS A 10 2.65 19.43 -3.27
CA LYS A 10 3.13 18.79 -4.50
C LYS A 10 2.10 17.81 -5.02
N LYS A 11 1.81 17.87 -6.32
CA LYS A 11 1.03 16.83 -6.99
C LYS A 11 1.92 15.62 -7.25
N ILE A 12 1.40 14.44 -6.96
CA ILE A 12 2.07 13.15 -7.17
C ILE A 12 1.38 12.45 -8.33
N ASN A 13 2.16 11.76 -9.16
CA ASN A 13 1.62 10.98 -10.27
C ASN A 13 1.64 9.48 -9.90
N PHE A 14 0.46 8.88 -9.84
CA PHE A 14 0.29 7.44 -9.76
C PHE A 14 -0.02 6.92 -11.17
N LYS A 15 1.02 6.61 -11.95
CA LYS A 15 0.92 6.31 -13.38
C LYS A 15 0.28 7.48 -14.15
N ASN A 16 -0.96 7.34 -14.60
CA ASN A 16 -1.73 8.34 -15.34
C ASN A 16 -2.70 9.17 -14.47
N LYS A 17 -2.71 8.96 -13.17
CA LYS A 17 -3.57 9.68 -12.21
C LYS A 17 -2.75 10.69 -11.42
N LYS A 18 -3.25 11.93 -11.32
CA LYS A 18 -2.68 12.97 -10.45
C LYS A 18 -3.39 12.97 -9.11
N VAL A 19 -2.61 13.01 -8.04
CA VAL A 19 -3.10 13.05 -6.66
C VAL A 19 -2.48 14.25 -5.95
N GLY A 20 -3.26 15.03 -5.23
CA GLY A 20 -2.78 16.17 -4.48
C GLY A 20 -3.77 17.33 -4.43
N PHE A 21 -3.31 18.46 -3.94
CA PHE A 21 -4.16 19.65 -3.78
C PHE A 21 -4.76 20.09 -5.12
N SER A 22 -6.05 20.43 -5.13
CA SER A 22 -6.85 20.81 -6.30
C SER A 22 -7.11 19.69 -7.33
N GLU A 23 -6.74 18.46 -7.04
CA GLU A 23 -7.18 17.30 -7.82
C GLU A 23 -8.43 16.66 -7.17
N PRO A 24 -9.26 15.95 -7.94
CA PRO A 24 -10.35 15.17 -7.36
C PRO A 24 -9.83 14.18 -6.31
N THR A 25 -10.68 13.87 -5.32
CA THR A 25 -10.34 12.87 -4.31
C THR A 25 -10.02 11.52 -4.97
N PHE A 26 -8.83 10.99 -4.70
CA PHE A 26 -8.40 9.69 -5.21
C PHE A 26 -8.88 8.58 -4.27
N VAL A 27 -9.81 7.76 -4.74
CA VAL A 27 -10.47 6.72 -3.95
C VAL A 27 -9.80 5.36 -4.19
N ILE A 28 -9.31 4.76 -3.11
CA ILE A 28 -8.64 3.46 -3.13
C ILE A 28 -9.54 2.43 -2.48
N ALA A 29 -9.95 1.40 -3.22
CA ALA A 29 -10.63 0.24 -2.68
C ALA A 29 -9.61 -0.74 -2.09
N GLU A 30 -9.71 -0.98 -0.79
CA GLU A 30 -8.83 -1.92 -0.06
C GLU A 30 -9.33 -3.36 -0.26
N ILE A 31 -8.73 -4.09 -1.20
CA ILE A 31 -8.97 -5.53 -1.35
C ILE A 31 -8.25 -6.31 -0.25
N GLY A 32 -7.00 -5.88 0.05
CA GLY A 32 -6.20 -6.47 1.12
C GLY A 32 -6.04 -7.98 0.94
N ILE A 33 -6.55 -8.75 1.91
CA ILE A 33 -6.59 -10.22 1.89
C ILE A 33 -8.02 -10.77 1.82
N ASN A 34 -9.03 -9.93 1.54
CA ASN A 34 -10.44 -10.32 1.53
C ASN A 34 -10.80 -11.33 0.42
N HIS A 35 -9.89 -11.55 -0.53
CA HIS A 35 -10.00 -12.61 -1.55
C HIS A 35 -9.77 -14.01 -0.98
N ASN A 36 -9.32 -14.17 0.28
CA ASN A 36 -9.07 -15.46 0.94
C ASN A 36 -8.18 -16.43 0.13
N GLY A 37 -7.23 -15.93 -0.67
CA GLY A 37 -6.39 -16.70 -1.57
C GLY A 37 -7.06 -17.14 -2.88
N ASP A 38 -8.34 -16.84 -3.08
CA ASP A 38 -9.10 -17.21 -4.27
C ASP A 38 -8.97 -16.15 -5.38
N MET A 39 -8.41 -16.55 -6.51
CA MET A 39 -8.20 -15.69 -7.67
C MET A 39 -9.49 -15.23 -8.33
N LYS A 40 -10.57 -16.03 -8.24
CA LYS A 40 -11.88 -15.66 -8.78
C LYS A 40 -12.49 -14.54 -7.95
N ILE A 41 -12.47 -14.69 -6.62
CA ILE A 41 -12.94 -13.66 -5.70
C ILE A 41 -12.10 -12.39 -5.87
N ALA A 42 -10.77 -12.50 -5.99
CA ALA A 42 -9.91 -11.34 -6.20
C ALA A 42 -10.28 -10.55 -7.47
N LYS A 43 -10.58 -11.24 -8.57
CA LYS A 43 -11.04 -10.61 -9.82
C LYS A 43 -12.43 -9.97 -9.68
N GLU A 44 -13.35 -10.63 -8.98
CA GLU A 44 -14.68 -10.06 -8.70
C GLU A 44 -14.58 -8.79 -7.86
N LEU A 45 -13.71 -8.75 -6.84
CA LEU A 45 -13.45 -7.56 -6.04
C LEU A 45 -12.88 -6.40 -6.87
N ILE A 46 -11.98 -6.68 -7.83
CA ILE A 46 -11.49 -5.66 -8.77
C ILE A 46 -12.66 -5.04 -9.56
N LEU A 47 -13.53 -5.87 -10.14
CA LEU A 47 -14.67 -5.39 -10.92
C LEU A 47 -15.65 -4.58 -10.06
N LYS A 48 -15.96 -5.07 -8.86
CA LYS A 48 -16.86 -4.36 -7.94
C LYS A 48 -16.29 -3.02 -7.48
N ALA A 49 -14.98 -2.93 -7.24
CA ALA A 49 -14.31 -1.67 -6.96
C ALA A 49 -14.45 -0.69 -8.13
N LYS A 50 -14.21 -1.15 -9.36
CA LYS A 50 -14.39 -0.34 -10.58
C LYS A 50 -15.83 0.13 -10.75
N GLU A 51 -16.80 -0.76 -10.64
CA GLU A 51 -18.24 -0.45 -10.75
C GLU A 51 -18.68 0.57 -9.69
N SER A 52 -18.05 0.55 -8.51
CA SER A 52 -18.32 1.48 -7.42
C SER A 52 -17.63 2.84 -7.58
N GLY A 53 -16.86 3.05 -8.65
CA GLY A 53 -16.20 4.32 -8.95
C GLY A 53 -14.86 4.51 -8.25
N ALA A 54 -14.23 3.47 -7.70
CA ALA A 54 -12.89 3.58 -7.15
C ALA A 54 -11.86 3.86 -8.26
N ASP A 55 -10.86 4.70 -7.94
CA ASP A 55 -9.74 5.02 -8.84
C ASP A 55 -8.71 3.91 -8.88
N ALA A 56 -8.54 3.20 -7.77
CA ALA A 56 -7.56 2.13 -7.64
C ALA A 56 -8.03 1.02 -6.70
N VAL A 57 -7.43 -0.16 -6.87
CA VAL A 57 -7.51 -1.27 -5.91
C VAL A 57 -6.15 -1.49 -5.26
N LYS A 58 -6.16 -1.82 -3.97
CA LYS A 58 -4.95 -2.13 -3.23
C LYS A 58 -4.95 -3.54 -2.66
N PHE A 59 -3.87 -4.27 -2.95
CA PHE A 59 -3.59 -5.62 -2.45
C PHE A 59 -2.56 -5.60 -1.31
N GLN A 60 -2.26 -6.79 -0.81
CA GLN A 60 -1.14 -7.07 0.08
C GLN A 60 -0.25 -8.12 -0.58
N THR A 61 1.05 -7.88 -0.61
CA THR A 61 2.03 -8.79 -1.20
C THR A 61 3.06 -9.16 -0.14
N TYR A 62 3.16 -10.43 0.18
CA TYR A 62 4.03 -10.94 1.24
C TYR A 62 4.36 -12.41 1.03
N ILE A 63 5.44 -12.83 1.67
CA ILE A 63 5.78 -14.22 1.92
C ILE A 63 5.48 -14.47 3.39
N THR A 64 4.51 -15.34 3.70
CA THR A 64 4.00 -15.53 5.06
C THR A 64 5.09 -15.84 6.06
N GLU A 65 6.06 -16.69 5.69
CA GLU A 65 7.19 -17.09 6.52
C GLU A 65 8.15 -15.92 6.87
N LYS A 66 8.10 -14.83 6.10
CA LYS A 66 8.87 -13.59 6.37
C LYS A 66 8.08 -12.58 7.19
N ARG A 67 6.75 -12.67 7.13
CA ARG A 67 5.86 -11.74 7.81
C ARG A 67 5.60 -12.12 9.27
N VAL A 68 5.42 -13.42 9.54
CA VAL A 68 5.15 -13.94 10.88
C VAL A 68 5.79 -15.32 11.06
N PRO A 69 6.23 -15.70 12.29
CA PRO A 69 6.74 -17.03 12.56
C PRO A 69 5.62 -18.08 12.49
N LYS A 70 5.99 -19.33 12.17
CA LYS A 70 5.04 -20.44 11.96
C LYS A 70 4.10 -20.74 13.15
N ASN A 71 4.54 -20.44 14.37
CA ASN A 71 3.76 -20.63 15.58
C ASN A 71 2.89 -19.43 15.95
N HIS A 72 2.83 -18.40 15.10
CA HIS A 72 1.98 -17.23 15.34
C HIS A 72 0.52 -17.54 15.01
N GLU A 73 -0.41 -17.09 15.83
CA GLU A 73 -1.86 -17.38 15.72
C GLU A 73 -2.46 -17.03 14.35
N VAL A 74 -1.94 -16.02 13.65
CA VAL A 74 -2.43 -15.60 12.33
C VAL A 74 -1.71 -16.24 11.16
N PHE A 75 -0.72 -17.14 11.40
CA PHE A 75 0.10 -17.72 10.33
C PHE A 75 -0.75 -18.45 9.29
N ASP A 76 -1.63 -19.35 9.72
CA ASP A 76 -2.45 -20.16 8.82
C ASP A 76 -3.44 -19.31 8.00
N ILE A 77 -3.98 -18.24 8.60
CA ILE A 77 -4.85 -17.28 7.91
C ILE A 77 -4.06 -16.54 6.82
N LEU A 78 -2.89 -16.02 7.17
CA LEU A 78 -2.03 -15.33 6.19
C LEU A 78 -1.56 -16.27 5.09
N LYS A 79 -1.17 -17.51 5.44
CA LYS A 79 -0.73 -18.50 4.46
C LYS A 79 -1.83 -18.88 3.48
N LYS A 80 -3.05 -19.03 3.95
CA LYS A 80 -4.22 -19.26 3.10
C LYS A 80 -4.52 -18.10 2.16
N CYS A 81 -4.29 -16.86 2.62
CA CYS A 81 -4.56 -15.64 1.86
C CYS A 81 -3.37 -15.19 0.99
N GLU A 82 -2.20 -15.83 1.11
CA GLU A 82 -1.02 -15.51 0.31
C GLU A 82 -1.29 -15.77 -1.17
N ILE A 83 -1.05 -14.77 -2.00
CA ILE A 83 -1.11 -14.90 -3.47
C ILE A 83 0.31 -15.02 -3.98
N SER A 84 0.59 -16.03 -4.80
CA SER A 84 1.90 -16.16 -5.45
C SER A 84 2.21 -14.96 -6.33
N PHE A 85 3.47 -14.64 -6.51
CA PHE A 85 3.91 -13.53 -7.37
C PHE A 85 3.36 -13.63 -8.80
N GLU A 86 3.34 -14.84 -9.36
CA GLU A 86 2.74 -15.09 -10.68
C GLU A 86 1.24 -14.73 -10.71
N ASN A 87 0.50 -15.10 -9.69
CA ASN A 87 -0.92 -14.79 -9.60
C ASN A 87 -1.16 -13.30 -9.32
N GLN A 88 -0.30 -12.67 -8.53
CA GLN A 88 -0.35 -11.22 -8.29
C GLN A 88 -0.15 -10.45 -9.60
N GLU A 89 0.81 -10.84 -10.43
CA GLU A 89 1.01 -10.25 -11.76
C GLU A 89 -0.23 -10.40 -12.66
N LYS A 90 -0.87 -11.58 -12.65
CA LYS A 90 -2.13 -11.80 -13.38
C LYS A 90 -3.26 -10.89 -12.90
N LEU A 91 -3.35 -10.60 -11.58
CA LEU A 91 -4.33 -9.67 -11.04
C LEU A 91 -4.05 -8.23 -11.45
N PHE A 92 -2.79 -7.81 -11.47
CA PHE A 92 -2.41 -6.47 -11.94
C PHE A 92 -2.76 -6.29 -13.43
N LYS A 93 -2.44 -7.26 -14.29
CA LYS A 93 -2.85 -7.25 -15.70
C LYS A 93 -4.37 -7.27 -15.86
N TYR A 94 -5.08 -8.01 -15.00
CA TYR A 94 -6.54 -8.04 -15.03
C TYR A 94 -7.14 -6.69 -14.62
N ALA A 95 -6.62 -6.01 -13.61
CA ALA A 95 -7.04 -4.67 -13.21
C ALA A 95 -6.78 -3.66 -14.35
N GLU A 96 -5.59 -3.68 -14.95
CA GLU A 96 -5.24 -2.82 -16.09
C GLU A 96 -6.18 -3.01 -17.28
N ASN A 97 -6.50 -4.25 -17.65
CA ASN A 97 -7.44 -4.57 -18.72
C ASN A 97 -8.89 -4.12 -18.43
N ASN A 98 -9.20 -3.81 -17.19
CA ASN A 98 -10.49 -3.27 -16.76
C ASN A 98 -10.42 -1.78 -16.38
N ASP A 99 -9.39 -1.08 -16.83
CA ASP A 99 -9.21 0.37 -16.61
C ASP A 99 -9.29 0.80 -15.14
N ILE A 100 -8.74 0.01 -14.23
CA ILE A 100 -8.57 0.40 -12.82
C ILE A 100 -7.12 0.25 -12.40
N LEU A 101 -6.58 1.26 -11.73
CA LEU A 101 -5.22 1.23 -11.22
C LEU A 101 -5.10 0.15 -10.13
N SER A 102 -4.00 -0.61 -10.13
CA SER A 102 -3.70 -1.55 -9.06
C SER A 102 -2.33 -1.30 -8.47
N PHE A 103 -2.22 -1.44 -7.15
CA PHE A 103 -0.96 -1.39 -6.42
C PHE A 103 -1.04 -2.25 -5.17
N SER A 104 0.05 -2.33 -4.41
CA SER A 104 0.10 -3.23 -3.26
C SER A 104 0.92 -2.67 -2.10
N THR A 105 0.68 -3.25 -0.93
CA THR A 105 1.52 -3.11 0.26
C THR A 105 2.50 -4.27 0.28
N PRO A 106 3.82 -4.09 0.06
CA PRO A 106 4.81 -5.11 0.35
C PRO A 106 5.05 -5.18 1.86
N PHE A 107 5.24 -6.39 2.39
CA PHE A 107 5.60 -6.61 3.80
C PHE A 107 7.01 -7.17 3.98
N ASP A 108 7.72 -7.36 2.90
CA ASP A 108 9.11 -7.82 2.89
C ASP A 108 9.84 -7.31 1.64
N LYS A 109 11.16 -7.37 1.66
CA LYS A 109 12.02 -6.87 0.59
C LYS A 109 11.78 -7.59 -0.75
N GLU A 110 11.58 -8.91 -0.74
CA GLU A 110 11.36 -9.68 -1.98
C GLU A 110 10.04 -9.26 -2.63
N SER A 111 8.99 -9.07 -1.81
CA SER A 111 7.70 -8.57 -2.26
C SER A 111 7.82 -7.16 -2.88
N ALA A 112 8.63 -6.27 -2.29
CA ALA A 112 8.87 -4.94 -2.84
C ALA A 112 9.60 -5.02 -4.19
N LEU A 113 10.65 -5.83 -4.30
CA LEU A 113 11.40 -6.03 -5.54
C LEU A 113 10.53 -6.67 -6.64
N PHE A 114 9.72 -7.68 -6.29
CA PHE A 114 8.76 -8.26 -7.21
C PHE A 114 7.75 -7.22 -7.73
N LEU A 115 7.13 -6.45 -6.84
CA LEU A 115 6.20 -5.39 -7.25
C LEU A 115 6.84 -4.36 -8.18
N ASN A 116 8.10 -4.01 -7.95
CA ASN A 116 8.84 -3.14 -8.86
C ASN A 116 9.04 -3.79 -10.24
N SER A 117 9.30 -5.10 -10.30
CA SER A 117 9.52 -5.81 -11.56
C SER A 117 8.28 -5.90 -12.46
N ILE A 118 7.08 -5.75 -11.87
CA ILE A 118 5.80 -5.70 -12.59
C ILE A 118 5.25 -4.27 -12.73
N ASP A 119 6.12 -3.27 -12.62
CA ASP A 119 5.77 -1.85 -12.75
C ASP A 119 4.66 -1.35 -11.83
N CYS A 120 4.63 -1.84 -10.57
CA CYS A 120 3.71 -1.32 -9.56
C CYS A 120 3.85 0.21 -9.44
N PRO A 121 2.77 0.98 -9.67
CA PRO A 121 2.88 2.43 -9.85
C PRO A 121 3.15 3.21 -8.57
N VAL A 122 2.82 2.63 -7.41
CA VAL A 122 2.98 3.24 -6.09
C VAL A 122 3.12 2.15 -5.03
N PHE A 123 3.98 2.37 -4.05
CA PHE A 123 4.10 1.49 -2.89
C PHE A 123 3.28 1.99 -1.72
N LYS A 124 2.52 1.11 -1.10
CA LYS A 124 1.86 1.42 0.17
C LYS A 124 2.68 0.84 1.32
N ILE A 125 2.92 1.63 2.34
CA ILE A 125 3.56 1.19 3.58
C ILE A 125 2.52 1.19 4.70
N ALA A 126 2.40 0.05 5.39
CA ALA A 126 1.48 -0.10 6.51
C ALA A 126 1.97 0.67 7.74
N SER A 127 1.06 1.05 8.65
CA SER A 127 1.39 1.85 9.83
C SER A 127 2.48 1.23 10.69
N PHE A 128 2.44 -0.08 10.93
CA PHE A 128 3.44 -0.77 11.75
C PHE A 128 4.81 -0.93 11.05
N ASP A 129 4.88 -0.79 9.72
CA ASP A 129 6.14 -0.82 8.97
C ASP A 129 6.82 0.55 8.88
N THR A 130 6.25 1.60 9.45
CA THR A 130 6.89 2.92 9.51
C THR A 130 8.24 2.88 10.25
N VAL A 131 8.40 1.95 11.19
CA VAL A 131 9.66 1.69 11.91
C VAL A 131 10.52 0.60 11.26
N ASN A 132 10.07 0.01 10.17
CA ASN A 132 10.82 -1.00 9.43
C ASN A 132 11.82 -0.34 8.45
N HIS A 133 12.91 0.19 9.00
CA HIS A 133 13.88 0.97 8.25
C HIS A 133 14.47 0.22 7.04
N ASN A 134 14.62 -1.11 7.13
CA ASN A 134 15.12 -1.92 6.03
C ASN A 134 14.14 -1.97 4.85
N LEU A 135 12.84 -2.09 5.12
CA LEU A 135 11.81 -2.07 4.09
C LEU A 135 11.67 -0.66 3.49
N LEU A 136 11.67 0.38 4.34
CA LEU A 136 11.59 1.77 3.89
C LEU A 136 12.75 2.13 2.96
N SER A 137 13.99 1.78 3.33
CA SER A 137 15.17 2.00 2.48
C SER A 137 15.03 1.28 1.14
N CYS A 138 14.65 0.01 1.16
CA CYS A 138 14.45 -0.78 -0.05
C CYS A 138 13.40 -0.11 -0.97
N VAL A 139 12.24 0.27 -0.44
CA VAL A 139 11.17 0.88 -1.23
C VAL A 139 11.57 2.27 -1.75
N SER A 140 12.27 3.08 -0.94
CA SER A 140 12.78 4.39 -1.36
C SER A 140 13.77 4.28 -2.53
N ASP A 141 14.64 3.27 -2.51
CA ASP A 141 15.63 3.02 -3.57
C ASP A 141 14.98 2.66 -4.92
N LEU A 142 13.76 2.14 -4.92
CA LEU A 142 12.99 1.82 -6.13
C LEU A 142 12.45 3.05 -6.86
N LYS A 143 12.53 4.25 -6.26
CA LYS A 143 12.18 5.54 -6.89
C LYS A 143 10.75 5.62 -7.42
N ARG A 144 9.82 4.94 -6.78
CA ARG A 144 8.38 5.03 -7.05
C ARG A 144 7.72 5.89 -5.97
N PRO A 145 6.55 6.49 -6.25
CA PRO A 145 5.75 7.15 -5.22
C PRO A 145 5.41 6.21 -4.05
N ILE A 146 5.32 6.79 -2.87
CA ILE A 146 5.03 6.06 -1.63
C ILE A 146 3.77 6.66 -0.97
N ILE A 147 2.88 5.80 -0.51
CA ILE A 147 1.78 6.15 0.40
C ILE A 147 2.12 5.54 1.76
N LEU A 148 2.36 6.37 2.77
CA LEU A 148 2.74 5.95 4.12
C LEU A 148 1.58 6.17 5.11
N SER A 149 1.13 5.10 5.77
CA SER A 149 0.18 5.19 6.89
C SER A 149 0.88 5.49 8.21
N THR A 150 0.27 6.30 9.08
CA THR A 150 0.90 6.79 10.31
C THR A 150 0.15 6.43 11.61
N GLY A 151 -0.79 5.48 11.55
CA GLY A 151 -1.70 5.18 12.66
C GLY A 151 -1.07 4.50 13.90
N MET A 152 0.19 4.06 13.81
CA MET A 152 0.91 3.43 14.94
C MET A 152 2.27 4.10 15.17
N THR A 153 2.40 5.37 14.79
CA THR A 153 3.70 6.05 14.70
C THR A 153 3.65 7.34 15.48
N ASN A 154 4.63 7.59 16.31
CA ASN A 154 4.85 8.90 16.94
C ASN A 154 5.65 9.82 16.00
N ILE A 155 5.72 11.12 16.35
CA ILE A 155 6.39 12.15 15.53
C ILE A 155 7.88 11.86 15.35
N SER A 156 8.57 11.30 16.34
CA SER A 156 10.00 10.98 16.23
C SER A 156 10.22 9.84 15.21
N GLU A 157 9.45 8.77 15.31
CA GLU A 157 9.50 7.63 14.39
C GLU A 157 9.12 8.05 12.96
N LEU A 158 8.11 8.91 12.82
CA LEU A 158 7.75 9.46 11.52
C LEU A 158 8.90 10.28 10.92
N ASN A 159 9.54 11.14 11.70
CA ASN A 159 10.69 11.92 11.23
C ASN A 159 11.85 11.03 10.78
N ASP A 160 12.11 9.92 11.46
CA ASP A 160 13.16 8.98 11.05
C ASP A 160 12.77 8.23 9.76
N ALA A 161 11.51 7.82 9.63
CA ALA A 161 10.99 7.26 8.38
C ALA A 161 11.12 8.24 7.20
N LEU A 162 10.77 9.51 7.42
CA LEU A 162 10.86 10.56 6.39
C LEU A 162 12.30 10.82 5.94
N LYS A 163 13.27 10.76 6.86
CA LYS A 163 14.71 10.86 6.51
C LYS A 163 15.15 9.71 5.60
N ILE A 164 14.67 8.48 5.88
CA ILE A 164 14.98 7.29 5.07
C ILE A 164 14.33 7.39 3.69
N ILE A 165 13.06 7.78 3.63
CA ILE A 165 12.32 7.94 2.37
C ILE A 165 12.93 9.05 1.51
N GLY A 166 13.45 10.10 2.14
CA GLY A 166 14.17 11.17 1.48
C GLY A 166 13.31 11.96 0.49
N SER A 167 13.77 12.06 -0.77
CA SER A 167 13.13 12.89 -1.81
C SER A 167 12.08 12.16 -2.64
N ALA A 168 11.63 10.95 -2.24
CA ALA A 168 10.58 10.25 -2.96
C ALA A 168 9.25 11.03 -2.94
N ASP A 169 8.44 10.88 -3.97
CA ASP A 169 7.08 11.42 -3.98
C ASP A 169 6.25 10.69 -2.89
N LEU A 170 5.82 11.41 -1.87
CA LEU A 170 5.23 10.84 -0.67
C LEU A 170 3.86 11.43 -0.37
N ALA A 171 2.88 10.54 -0.14
CA ALA A 171 1.60 10.87 0.46
C ALA A 171 1.52 10.28 1.88
N LEU A 172 1.22 11.09 2.88
CA LEU A 172 0.97 10.64 4.25
C LEU A 172 -0.52 10.40 4.45
N LEU A 173 -0.89 9.28 5.06
CA LEU A 173 -2.25 9.01 5.47
C LEU A 173 -2.38 9.20 6.99
N HIS A 174 -3.30 10.06 7.40
CA HIS A 174 -3.78 10.09 8.78
C HIS A 174 -4.61 8.82 9.01
N CYS A 175 -4.18 7.98 9.94
CA CYS A 175 -4.79 6.68 10.23
C CYS A 175 -4.91 6.47 11.74
N VAL A 176 -5.98 5.82 12.14
CA VAL A 176 -6.14 5.24 13.47
C VAL A 176 -6.22 3.72 13.32
N SER A 177 -5.38 2.96 14.05
CA SER A 177 -5.30 1.49 13.95
C SER A 177 -6.43 0.81 14.75
N SER A 178 -7.67 1.15 14.41
CA SER A 178 -8.89 0.57 14.97
C SER A 178 -9.80 0.09 13.83
N TYR A 179 -10.27 -1.14 13.89
CA TYR A 179 -11.14 -1.76 12.88
C TYR A 179 -12.37 -2.38 13.52
N PRO A 180 -13.57 -1.77 13.36
CA PRO A 180 -13.85 -0.51 12.64
C PRO A 180 -13.40 0.73 13.43
N LEU A 181 -13.09 1.80 12.70
CA LEU A 181 -12.89 3.11 13.29
C LEU A 181 -14.25 3.80 13.47
N TYR A 182 -14.58 4.21 14.67
CA TYR A 182 -15.72 5.06 14.94
C TYR A 182 -15.36 6.52 14.80
N ASN A 183 -16.26 7.36 14.24
CA ASN A 183 -15.99 8.76 13.90
C ASN A 183 -15.43 9.59 15.07
N PHE A 184 -15.82 9.31 16.31
CA PHE A 184 -15.33 10.00 17.50
C PHE A 184 -13.88 9.63 17.92
N ASN A 185 -13.28 8.64 17.27
CA ASN A 185 -11.89 8.22 17.49
C ASN A 185 -10.95 8.69 16.37
N ALA A 186 -11.43 9.45 15.40
CA ALA A 186 -10.67 9.94 14.27
C ALA A 186 -10.11 11.35 14.54
N ASP A 187 -9.20 11.47 15.55
CA ASP A 187 -8.53 12.72 15.90
C ASP A 187 -7.21 12.91 15.15
#